data_ad0f313abd733cd789f8e57500038dab
#
_entry.id   ad0f313abd733cd789f8e57500038dab
#
_cell.length_a   1.000
_cell.length_b   1.000
_cell.length_c   1.000
_cell.angle_alpha   90.00
_cell.angle_beta   90.00
_cell.angle_gamma   90.00
#
_symmetry.space_group_name_H-M   'P 1'
#
loop_
_entity.id
_entity.type
_entity.pdbx_description
1 polymer ?
#
loop_
_entity_poly.entity_id
_entity_poly.type
_entity_poly.pdbx_seq_one_letter_code
_entity_poly.pdbx_strand_id
1 'polypeptide(L)'
;AKPLEVDGLAKPTAARVMSLAHGGQTLLTPEAREALGETDLAMQSHGHWMVKGVSIPIELFEVGADPSLFVAPPDSDKVYRVVQSGGRWLPVKEIPNNLPHQGTSFIGREREIDEVKDMLGQARLITLLGMGGLGKTRLSLQVAAEQMALFPDGVWFLDLSPLSDGALVAAEAARVLDVAEEPGRPLLVTLGAHLKNKRTLLILDNCEHLIKPSAELAHAIVKNAPHVRMISSSREP
;
A
#
# COMPACT_ATOMS: atom_id res chain seq x y z
N ALA A 1 41.58 -22.80 13.47
CA ALA A 1 40.52 -22.74 12.44
C ALA A 1 40.88 -21.62 11.49
N LYS A 2 40.94 -21.85 10.18
CA LYS A 2 41.05 -20.78 9.18
C LYS A 2 39.81 -19.93 9.24
N PRO A 3 39.93 -18.58 9.19
CA PRO A 3 38.75 -17.73 9.07
C PRO A 3 37.99 -18.12 7.81
N LEU A 4 36.68 -18.28 7.90
CA LEU A 4 35.80 -18.44 6.74
C LEU A 4 35.98 -17.20 5.85
N GLU A 5 36.65 -17.35 4.72
CA GLU A 5 36.64 -16.32 3.67
C GLU A 5 35.26 -16.31 3.02
N VAL A 6 34.51 -15.24 3.28
CA VAL A 6 33.22 -15.00 2.62
C VAL A 6 33.52 -14.20 1.36
N ASP A 7 33.45 -14.88 0.21
CA ASP A 7 33.68 -14.27 -1.10
C ASP A 7 32.44 -13.64 -1.70
N GLY A 8 32.63 -12.70 -2.62
CA GLY A 8 31.58 -12.11 -3.44
C GLY A 8 30.74 -11.00 -2.76
N LEU A 9 29.45 -10.94 -3.11
CA LEU A 9 28.53 -9.87 -2.69
C LEU A 9 27.98 -10.03 -1.25
N ALA A 10 28.26 -11.14 -0.57
CA ALA A 10 27.65 -11.43 0.74
C ALA A 10 28.04 -10.37 1.80
N LYS A 11 29.32 -10.01 1.93
CA LYS A 11 29.79 -8.99 2.87
C LYS A 11 29.23 -7.61 2.58
N PRO A 12 29.29 -7.08 1.33
CA PRO A 12 28.66 -5.80 1.00
C PRO A 12 27.14 -5.80 1.22
N THR A 13 26.45 -6.89 0.90
CA THR A 13 25.01 -7.03 1.12
C THR A 13 24.69 -7.00 2.60
N ALA A 14 25.35 -7.82 3.42
CA ALA A 14 25.13 -7.83 4.87
C ALA A 14 25.39 -6.47 5.51
N ALA A 15 26.47 -5.77 5.13
CA ALA A 15 26.76 -4.43 5.64
C ALA A 15 25.66 -3.41 5.29
N ARG A 16 25.07 -3.51 4.10
CA ARG A 16 23.99 -2.61 3.66
C ARG A 16 22.68 -2.94 4.37
N VAL A 17 22.31 -4.22 4.50
CA VAL A 17 21.15 -4.65 5.25
C VAL A 17 21.26 -4.22 6.72
N MET A 18 22.42 -4.43 7.33
CA MET A 18 22.69 -4.00 8.70
C MET A 18 22.54 -2.47 8.86
N SER A 19 22.90 -1.68 7.85
CA SER A 19 22.77 -0.20 7.91
C SER A 19 21.33 0.30 7.87
N LEU A 20 20.36 -0.54 7.52
CA LEU A 20 18.93 -0.23 7.55
C LEU A 20 18.27 -0.52 8.89
N ALA A 21 18.85 -1.47 9.65
CA ALA A 21 18.24 -1.93 10.88
C ALA A 21 18.15 -0.81 11.92
N HIS A 22 17.00 -0.71 12.57
CA HIS A 22 16.85 0.11 13.76
C HIS A 22 17.60 -0.47 14.96
N GLY A 23 17.84 0.34 16.00
CA GLY A 23 18.44 -0.18 17.23
C GLY A 23 17.59 -1.31 17.82
N GLY A 24 18.21 -2.48 18.04
CA GLY A 24 17.56 -3.68 18.55
C GLY A 24 16.86 -4.56 17.49
N GLN A 25 16.83 -4.15 16.22
CA GLN A 25 16.23 -4.92 15.13
C GLN A 25 17.24 -5.94 14.57
N THR A 26 16.76 -7.16 14.29
CA THR A 26 17.54 -8.20 13.61
C THR A 26 16.92 -8.49 12.26
N LEU A 27 17.62 -8.13 11.19
CA LEU A 27 17.21 -8.37 9.80
C LEU A 27 17.99 -9.56 9.20
N LEU A 28 17.27 -10.40 8.48
CA LEU A 28 17.81 -11.57 7.79
C LEU A 28 17.57 -11.48 6.28
N THR A 29 18.55 -11.95 5.49
CA THR A 29 18.34 -12.29 4.09
C THR A 29 17.71 -13.68 3.97
N PRO A 30 17.21 -14.11 2.78
CA PRO A 30 16.70 -15.47 2.59
C PRO A 30 17.68 -16.56 2.99
N GLU A 31 18.97 -16.40 2.65
CA GLU A 31 20.02 -17.36 2.99
C GLU A 31 20.27 -17.42 4.50
N ALA A 32 20.24 -16.26 5.19
CA ALA A 32 20.39 -16.21 6.63
C ALA A 32 19.19 -16.82 7.35
N ARG A 33 17.97 -16.61 6.81
CA ARG A 33 16.73 -17.25 7.30
C ARG A 33 16.80 -18.76 7.14
N GLU A 34 17.21 -19.26 5.98
CA GLU A 34 17.35 -20.69 5.73
C GLU A 34 18.38 -21.31 6.68
N ALA A 35 19.53 -20.64 6.88
CA ALA A 35 20.57 -21.10 7.80
C ALA A 35 20.15 -21.08 9.27
N LEU A 36 19.21 -20.20 9.67
CA LEU A 36 18.64 -20.17 11.02
C LEU A 36 17.84 -21.44 11.35
N GLY A 37 17.14 -22.00 10.34
CA GLY A 37 16.31 -23.18 10.50
C GLY A 37 15.06 -22.95 11.36
N GLU A 38 14.61 -24.02 12.07
CA GLU A 38 13.47 -23.91 12.99
C GLU A 38 13.86 -23.08 14.23
N THR A 39 12.98 -22.18 14.63
CA THR A 39 13.18 -21.27 15.76
C THR A 39 11.83 -20.95 16.42
N ASP A 40 11.84 -20.74 17.73
CA ASP A 40 10.66 -20.26 18.48
C ASP A 40 10.46 -18.74 18.36
N LEU A 41 11.37 -18.03 17.67
CA LEU A 41 11.24 -16.59 17.47
C LEU A 41 10.22 -16.27 16.40
N ALA A 42 9.46 -15.21 16.61
CA ALA A 42 8.57 -14.66 15.59
C ALA A 42 9.37 -14.14 14.40
N MET A 43 8.80 -14.26 13.19
CA MET A 43 9.43 -13.81 11.96
C MET A 43 8.41 -13.09 11.07
N GLN A 44 8.81 -11.94 10.52
CA GLN A 44 7.99 -11.15 9.61
C GLN A 44 8.79 -10.78 8.36
N SER A 45 8.17 -10.91 7.19
CA SER A 45 8.73 -10.37 5.95
C SER A 45 8.44 -8.88 5.83
N HIS A 46 9.46 -8.10 5.49
CA HIS A 46 9.35 -6.69 5.10
C HIS A 46 9.31 -6.49 3.58
N GLY A 47 9.10 -7.59 2.83
CA GLY A 47 9.05 -7.59 1.38
C GLY A 47 10.42 -7.50 0.72
N HIS A 48 10.44 -7.11 -0.55
CA HIS A 48 11.64 -7.11 -1.39
C HIS A 48 12.33 -5.76 -1.39
N TRP A 49 13.64 -5.80 -1.35
CA TRP A 49 14.51 -4.63 -1.26
C TRP A 49 15.59 -4.66 -2.34
N MET A 50 15.71 -3.58 -3.09
CA MET A 50 16.81 -3.39 -4.00
C MET A 50 18.03 -2.93 -3.22
N VAL A 51 19.12 -3.68 -3.34
CA VAL A 51 20.40 -3.37 -2.70
C VAL A 51 21.41 -2.94 -3.76
N LYS A 52 21.99 -1.77 -3.61
CA LYS A 52 22.95 -1.22 -4.60
C LYS A 52 24.08 -2.22 -4.87
N GLY A 53 24.25 -2.59 -6.15
CA GLY A 53 25.24 -3.56 -6.61
C GLY A 53 24.76 -5.01 -6.57
N VAL A 54 23.49 -5.26 -6.26
CA VAL A 54 22.82 -6.55 -6.41
C VAL A 54 21.79 -6.41 -7.51
N SER A 55 21.80 -7.33 -8.47
CA SER A 55 20.93 -7.23 -9.66
C SER A 55 19.49 -7.67 -9.42
N ILE A 56 19.25 -8.46 -8.38
CA ILE A 56 17.93 -9.02 -8.04
C ILE A 56 17.56 -8.55 -6.64
N PRO A 57 16.35 -8.05 -6.42
CA PRO A 57 15.88 -7.67 -5.09
C PRO A 57 15.94 -8.85 -4.11
N ILE A 58 16.26 -8.53 -2.87
CA ILE A 58 16.36 -9.49 -1.77
C ILE A 58 15.17 -9.31 -0.85
N GLU A 59 14.48 -10.38 -0.49
CA GLU A 59 13.45 -10.32 0.56
C GLU A 59 14.14 -10.17 1.92
N LEU A 60 13.68 -9.21 2.74
CA LEU A 60 14.19 -8.99 4.08
C LEU A 60 13.18 -9.47 5.11
N PHE A 61 13.67 -10.19 6.10
CA PHE A 61 12.90 -10.71 7.23
C PHE A 61 13.39 -10.08 8.52
N GLU A 62 12.48 -9.76 9.42
CA GLU A 62 12.79 -9.42 10.80
C GLU A 62 12.52 -10.62 11.69
N VAL A 63 13.39 -10.86 12.65
CA VAL A 63 13.25 -11.92 13.65
C VAL A 63 13.40 -11.37 15.06
N GLY A 64 12.54 -11.82 15.96
CA GLY A 64 12.55 -11.38 17.36
C GLY A 64 11.54 -12.11 18.24
N ALA A 65 11.57 -11.85 19.54
CA ALA A 65 10.67 -12.50 20.50
C ALA A 65 9.26 -11.89 20.49
N ASP A 66 9.14 -10.59 20.18
CA ASP A 66 7.87 -9.85 20.21
C ASP A 66 7.56 -9.24 18.84
N PRO A 67 6.64 -9.84 18.06
CA PRO A 67 6.29 -9.33 16.75
C PRO A 67 5.58 -7.97 16.75
N SER A 68 5.03 -7.53 17.90
CA SER A 68 4.41 -6.22 18.02
C SER A 68 5.42 -5.06 17.90
N LEU A 69 6.70 -5.35 18.06
CA LEU A 69 7.81 -4.39 17.93
C LEU A 69 8.41 -4.34 16.53
N PHE A 70 7.93 -5.17 15.60
CA PHE A 70 8.49 -5.23 14.24
C PHE A 70 8.10 -3.99 13.45
N VAL A 71 9.13 -3.33 12.89
CA VAL A 71 8.97 -2.10 12.14
C VAL A 71 9.71 -2.20 10.81
N ALA A 72 9.05 -1.85 9.71
CA ALA A 72 9.70 -1.86 8.41
C ALA A 72 10.93 -0.94 8.39
N PRO A 73 12.09 -1.40 7.88
CA PRO A 73 13.27 -0.56 7.77
C PRO A 73 13.00 0.67 6.90
N PRO A 74 13.69 1.80 7.13
CA PRO A 74 13.57 2.98 6.28
C PRO A 74 14.27 2.79 4.94
N ASP A 75 13.75 3.39 3.88
CA ASP A 75 14.42 3.49 2.60
C ASP A 75 15.68 4.36 2.69
N SER A 76 16.69 4.01 1.90
CA SER A 76 17.90 4.81 1.72
C SER A 76 18.27 4.86 0.23
N ASP A 77 19.22 5.72 -0.15
CA ASP A 77 19.74 5.78 -1.54
C ASP A 77 20.46 4.51 -2.01
N LYS A 78 20.86 3.67 -1.07
CA LYS A 78 21.63 2.44 -1.34
C LYS A 78 20.78 1.18 -1.21
N VAL A 79 19.71 1.25 -0.42
CA VAL A 79 18.80 0.12 -0.17
C VAL A 79 17.39 0.67 -0.01
N TYR A 80 16.45 0.23 -0.85
CA TYR A 80 15.09 0.72 -0.84
C TYR A 80 14.10 -0.37 -1.20
N ARG A 81 12.89 -0.24 -0.70
CA ARG A 81 11.82 -1.21 -0.90
C ARG A 81 11.30 -1.18 -2.33
N VAL A 82 11.08 -2.36 -2.92
CA VAL A 82 10.55 -2.53 -4.27
C VAL A 82 9.37 -3.50 -4.29
N VAL A 83 8.52 -3.36 -5.28
CA VAL A 83 7.39 -4.26 -5.54
C VAL A 83 7.39 -4.68 -7.00
N GLN A 84 6.82 -5.85 -7.28
CA GLN A 84 6.71 -6.32 -8.64
C GLN A 84 5.43 -5.80 -9.29
N SER A 85 5.58 -5.11 -10.42
CA SER A 85 4.49 -4.63 -11.26
C SER A 85 4.81 -4.92 -12.72
N GLY A 86 3.88 -5.57 -13.45
CA GLY A 86 4.03 -5.88 -14.87
C GLY A 86 5.33 -6.62 -15.22
N GLY A 87 5.84 -7.48 -14.32
CA GLY A 87 7.10 -8.22 -14.51
C GLY A 87 8.38 -7.39 -14.25
N ARG A 88 8.25 -6.15 -13.77
CA ARG A 88 9.36 -5.28 -13.39
C ARG A 88 9.34 -4.98 -11.90
N TRP A 89 10.52 -4.71 -11.34
CA TRP A 89 10.65 -4.22 -9.99
C TRP A 89 10.53 -2.69 -9.97
N LEU A 90 9.56 -2.17 -9.22
CA LEU A 90 9.26 -0.75 -9.07
C LEU A 90 9.60 -0.32 -7.64
N PRO A 91 10.41 0.74 -7.44
CA PRO A 91 10.59 1.34 -6.13
C PRO A 91 9.26 1.79 -5.53
N VAL A 92 9.01 1.48 -4.25
CA VAL A 92 7.73 1.84 -3.59
C VAL A 92 7.47 3.35 -3.65
N LYS A 93 8.52 4.16 -3.54
CA LYS A 93 8.45 5.62 -3.67
C LYS A 93 8.01 6.14 -5.06
N GLU A 94 8.09 5.29 -6.08
CA GLU A 94 7.70 5.60 -7.46
C GLU A 94 6.30 5.07 -7.82
N ILE A 95 5.59 4.46 -6.86
CA ILE A 95 4.19 4.03 -7.07
C ILE A 95 3.33 5.27 -7.34
N PRO A 96 2.58 5.29 -8.45
CA PRO A 96 1.73 6.42 -8.78
C PRO A 96 0.70 6.67 -7.67
N ASN A 97 0.58 7.91 -7.23
CA ASN A 97 -0.42 8.28 -6.25
C ASN A 97 -0.70 9.78 -6.30
N ASN A 98 -1.85 10.18 -5.77
CA ASN A 98 -2.24 11.57 -5.57
C ASN A 98 -2.59 11.86 -4.11
N LEU A 99 -2.03 11.08 -3.16
CA LEU A 99 -2.32 11.29 -1.75
C LEU A 99 -1.91 12.69 -1.31
N PRO A 100 -2.79 13.44 -0.65
CA PRO A 100 -2.46 14.76 -0.14
C PRO A 100 -1.38 14.66 0.94
N HIS A 101 -0.42 15.60 0.89
CA HIS A 101 0.65 15.65 1.88
C HIS A 101 0.09 15.95 3.27
N GLN A 102 0.38 15.07 4.23
CA GLN A 102 -0.02 15.26 5.62
C GLN A 102 1.07 16.04 6.36
N GLY A 103 0.80 17.31 6.66
CA GLY A 103 1.77 18.20 7.32
C GLY A 103 2.03 17.91 8.80
N THR A 104 1.31 16.98 9.42
CA THR A 104 1.45 16.59 10.84
C THR A 104 1.47 15.07 10.99
N SER A 105 2.29 14.59 11.92
CA SER A 105 2.33 13.15 12.27
C SER A 105 0.95 12.64 12.69
N PHE A 106 0.65 11.40 12.32
CA PHE A 106 -0.54 10.69 12.76
C PHE A 106 -0.17 9.90 14.01
N ILE A 107 -0.72 10.24 15.16
CA ILE A 107 -0.37 9.64 16.46
C ILE A 107 -1.65 9.14 17.13
N GLY A 108 -1.60 7.93 17.71
CA GLY A 108 -2.60 7.47 18.65
C GLY A 108 -3.83 6.80 18.02
N ARG A 109 -3.68 6.09 16.91
CA ARG A 109 -4.71 5.24 16.29
C ARG A 109 -4.14 4.01 15.63
N GLU A 110 -3.06 3.50 16.15
CA GLU A 110 -2.34 2.35 15.63
C GLU A 110 -3.28 1.13 15.51
N ARG A 111 -4.13 0.93 16.52
CA ARG A 111 -5.09 -0.17 16.54
C ARG A 111 -6.12 -0.06 15.39
N GLU A 112 -6.69 1.13 15.19
CA GLU A 112 -7.67 1.34 14.11
C GLU A 112 -7.01 1.22 12.72
N ILE A 113 -5.74 1.65 12.58
CA ILE A 113 -4.97 1.43 11.35
C ILE A 113 -4.84 -0.06 11.08
N ASP A 114 -4.44 -0.85 12.05
CA ASP A 114 -4.25 -2.29 11.89
C ASP A 114 -5.57 -3.01 11.61
N GLU A 115 -6.66 -2.64 12.29
CA GLU A 115 -8.00 -3.16 12.01
C GLU A 115 -8.43 -2.89 10.56
N VAL A 116 -8.17 -1.69 10.02
CA VAL A 116 -8.51 -1.37 8.62
C VAL A 116 -7.62 -2.11 7.63
N LYS A 117 -6.32 -2.28 7.94
CA LYS A 117 -5.40 -3.10 7.11
C LYS A 117 -5.86 -4.55 7.03
N ASP A 118 -6.24 -5.15 8.16
CA ASP A 118 -6.73 -6.52 8.22
C ASP A 118 -8.03 -6.68 7.41
N MET A 119 -8.96 -5.73 7.55
CA MET A 119 -10.18 -5.71 6.75
C MET A 119 -9.89 -5.58 5.24
N LEU A 120 -8.91 -4.75 4.83
CA LEU A 120 -8.50 -4.63 3.42
C LEU A 120 -7.93 -5.93 2.85
N GLY A 121 -7.32 -6.76 3.69
CA GLY A 121 -6.89 -8.11 3.31
C GLY A 121 -8.06 -9.03 2.97
N GLN A 122 -9.21 -8.85 3.61
CA GLN A 122 -10.37 -9.73 3.55
C GLN A 122 -11.49 -9.20 2.63
N ALA A 123 -11.70 -7.88 2.58
CA ALA A 123 -12.77 -7.22 1.84
C ALA A 123 -12.22 -6.34 0.71
N ARG A 124 -13.03 -6.16 -0.34
CA ARG A 124 -12.66 -5.29 -1.46
C ARG A 124 -13.18 -3.86 -1.33
N LEU A 125 -14.16 -3.64 -0.46
CA LEU A 125 -14.68 -2.34 -0.11
C LEU A 125 -14.87 -2.27 1.40
N ILE A 126 -14.34 -1.23 2.01
CA ILE A 126 -14.51 -0.90 3.43
C ILE A 126 -15.11 0.49 3.51
N THR A 127 -16.09 0.68 4.39
CA THR A 127 -16.67 2.00 4.65
C THR A 127 -16.35 2.44 6.07
N LEU A 128 -15.65 3.56 6.21
CA LEU A 128 -15.39 4.21 7.48
C LEU A 128 -16.57 5.12 7.83
N LEU A 129 -17.32 4.74 8.84
CA LEU A 129 -18.48 5.49 9.30
C LEU A 129 -18.17 6.32 10.55
N GLY A 130 -18.77 7.48 10.67
CA GLY A 130 -18.67 8.30 11.87
C GLY A 130 -18.89 9.78 11.63
N MET A 131 -19.14 10.52 12.68
CA MET A 131 -19.38 11.96 12.63
C MET A 131 -18.23 12.75 11.98
N GLY A 132 -18.55 13.96 11.52
CA GLY A 132 -17.51 14.90 11.02
C GLY A 132 -16.44 15.18 12.06
N GLY A 133 -15.20 15.36 11.62
CA GLY A 133 -14.07 15.66 12.51
C GLY A 133 -13.43 14.46 13.22
N LEU A 134 -13.98 13.24 13.12
CA LEU A 134 -13.41 12.04 13.75
C LEU A 134 -12.13 11.53 13.04
N GLY A 135 -11.62 12.22 12.04
CA GLY A 135 -10.36 11.88 11.39
C GLY A 135 -10.42 10.68 10.43
N LYS A 136 -11.61 10.34 9.89
CA LYS A 136 -11.79 9.25 8.91
C LYS A 136 -10.88 9.41 7.69
N THR A 137 -10.87 10.60 7.09
CA THR A 137 -9.98 10.95 5.96
C THR A 137 -8.52 10.72 6.31
N ARG A 138 -8.07 11.19 7.48
CA ARG A 138 -6.69 10.99 7.91
C ARG A 138 -6.35 9.53 8.14
N LEU A 139 -7.28 8.76 8.70
CA LEU A 139 -7.12 7.31 8.90
C LEU A 139 -6.99 6.60 7.56
N SER A 140 -7.88 6.87 6.59
CA SER A 140 -7.81 6.27 5.25
C SER A 140 -6.52 6.61 4.52
N LEU A 141 -6.06 7.86 4.60
CA LEU A 141 -4.80 8.29 3.99
C LEU A 141 -3.58 7.65 4.64
N GLN A 142 -3.57 7.49 5.97
CA GLN A 142 -2.49 6.83 6.70
C GLN A 142 -2.41 5.34 6.31
N VAL A 143 -3.54 4.63 6.35
CA VAL A 143 -3.62 3.23 5.90
C VAL A 143 -3.14 3.09 4.46
N ALA A 144 -3.56 3.98 3.57
CA ALA A 144 -3.16 3.94 2.17
C ALA A 144 -1.65 4.15 1.98
N ALA A 145 -1.06 5.10 2.71
CA ALA A 145 0.38 5.33 2.68
C ALA A 145 1.18 4.11 3.17
N GLU A 146 0.74 3.48 4.26
CA GLU A 146 1.40 2.29 4.81
C GLU A 146 1.22 1.03 3.95
N GLN A 147 0.10 0.92 3.23
CA GLN A 147 -0.23 -0.22 2.36
C GLN A 147 0.19 -0.02 0.90
N MET A 148 0.81 1.11 0.57
CA MET A 148 1.16 1.48 -0.81
C MET A 148 1.89 0.37 -1.57
N ALA A 149 2.80 -0.34 -0.91
CA ALA A 149 3.54 -1.45 -1.51
C ALA A 149 2.67 -2.62 -2.00
N LEU A 150 1.44 -2.77 -1.52
CA LEU A 150 0.51 -3.80 -1.97
C LEU A 150 -0.23 -3.40 -3.26
N PHE A 151 -0.15 -2.12 -3.66
CA PHE A 151 -0.90 -1.54 -4.78
C PHE A 151 0.03 -0.90 -5.82
N PRO A 152 0.85 -1.71 -6.51
CA PRO A 152 1.89 -1.21 -7.42
C PRO A 152 1.35 -0.44 -8.64
N ASP A 153 0.06 -0.59 -8.97
CA ASP A 153 -0.59 0.14 -10.06
C ASP A 153 -1.25 1.46 -9.60
N GLY A 154 -1.02 1.84 -8.34
CA GLY A 154 -1.36 3.15 -7.82
C GLY A 154 -2.27 3.17 -6.60
N VAL A 155 -2.19 4.29 -5.88
CA VAL A 155 -3.05 4.62 -4.74
C VAL A 155 -3.69 5.98 -5.00
N TRP A 156 -5.02 6.01 -5.11
CA TRP A 156 -5.74 7.18 -5.60
C TRP A 156 -6.78 7.67 -4.61
N PHE A 157 -6.73 8.96 -4.33
CA PHE A 157 -7.66 9.67 -3.46
C PHE A 157 -8.64 10.48 -4.29
N LEU A 158 -9.93 10.24 -4.09
CA LEU A 158 -11.05 10.94 -4.69
C LEU A 158 -11.77 11.72 -3.59
N ASP A 159 -11.57 13.04 -3.55
CA ASP A 159 -12.33 13.93 -2.67
C ASP A 159 -13.66 14.30 -3.36
N LEU A 160 -14.75 13.79 -2.82
CA LEU A 160 -16.09 14.06 -3.34
C LEU A 160 -16.71 15.33 -2.73
N SER A 161 -16.08 15.94 -1.72
CA SER A 161 -16.62 17.12 -1.03
C SER A 161 -16.93 18.32 -1.93
N PRO A 162 -16.15 18.60 -3.02
CA PRO A 162 -16.45 19.71 -3.92
C PRO A 162 -17.61 19.43 -4.90
N LEU A 163 -18.03 18.17 -5.05
CA LEU A 163 -19.03 17.78 -6.04
C LEU A 163 -20.43 18.00 -5.47
N SER A 164 -21.29 18.65 -6.23
CA SER A 164 -22.71 18.82 -5.91
C SER A 164 -23.64 17.98 -6.80
N ASP A 165 -23.12 17.46 -7.92
CA ASP A 165 -23.86 16.63 -8.87
C ASP A 165 -23.29 15.21 -8.90
N GLY A 166 -24.14 14.22 -8.65
CA GLY A 166 -23.77 12.81 -8.68
C GLY A 166 -23.26 12.31 -10.04
N ALA A 167 -23.68 12.94 -11.13
CA ALA A 167 -23.17 12.62 -12.47
C ALA A 167 -21.67 12.84 -12.60
N LEU A 168 -21.09 13.73 -11.77
CA LEU A 168 -19.65 14.05 -11.79
C LEU A 168 -18.78 13.03 -11.05
N VAL A 169 -19.36 12.14 -10.26
CA VAL A 169 -18.56 11.15 -9.47
C VAL A 169 -17.73 10.24 -10.37
N ALA A 170 -18.33 9.72 -11.44
CA ALA A 170 -17.59 8.88 -12.41
C ALA A 170 -16.56 9.70 -13.19
N ALA A 171 -16.87 10.96 -13.54
CA ALA A 171 -15.96 11.86 -14.23
C ALA A 171 -14.75 12.22 -13.35
N GLU A 172 -14.96 12.47 -12.06
CA GLU A 172 -13.87 12.72 -11.11
C GLU A 172 -12.97 11.48 -10.95
N ALA A 173 -13.57 10.28 -10.87
CA ALA A 173 -12.79 9.04 -10.86
C ALA A 173 -11.95 8.87 -12.14
N ALA A 174 -12.52 9.18 -13.30
CA ALA A 174 -11.81 9.13 -14.58
C ALA A 174 -10.67 10.16 -14.63
N ARG A 175 -10.91 11.38 -14.17
CA ARG A 175 -9.89 12.43 -14.09
C ARG A 175 -8.72 12.03 -13.20
N VAL A 176 -9.00 11.48 -12.01
CA VAL A 176 -7.98 11.06 -11.06
C VAL A 176 -7.17 9.87 -11.57
N LEU A 177 -7.82 8.94 -12.27
CA LEU A 177 -7.20 7.73 -12.82
C LEU A 177 -6.58 7.93 -14.21
N ASP A 178 -6.64 9.16 -14.75
CA ASP A 178 -6.19 9.50 -16.11
C ASP A 178 -6.84 8.61 -17.18
N VAL A 179 -8.17 8.44 -17.08
CA VAL A 179 -8.98 7.64 -18.01
C VAL A 179 -9.76 8.55 -18.94
N ALA A 180 -9.48 8.48 -20.22
CA ALA A 180 -10.23 9.22 -21.22
C ALA A 180 -11.65 8.66 -21.41
N GLU A 181 -12.62 9.54 -21.66
CA GLU A 181 -13.97 9.14 -22.03
C GLU A 181 -13.97 8.56 -23.46
N GLU A 182 -14.68 7.45 -23.64
CA GLU A 182 -14.87 6.82 -24.95
C GLU A 182 -16.26 7.16 -25.51
N PRO A 183 -16.37 7.74 -26.73
CA PRO A 183 -17.66 8.04 -27.31
C PRO A 183 -18.59 6.82 -27.39
N GLY A 184 -19.82 6.98 -26.87
CA GLY A 184 -20.82 5.91 -26.90
C GLY A 184 -20.66 4.81 -25.87
N ARG A 185 -19.67 4.92 -24.96
CA ARG A 185 -19.46 3.95 -23.88
C ARG A 185 -19.67 4.60 -22.52
N PRO A 186 -20.51 4.02 -21.65
CA PRO A 186 -20.69 4.54 -20.30
C PRO A 186 -19.36 4.59 -19.53
N LEU A 187 -19.06 5.70 -18.86
CA LEU A 187 -17.77 5.93 -18.19
C LEU A 187 -17.48 4.89 -17.10
N LEU A 188 -18.50 4.42 -16.37
CA LEU A 188 -18.35 3.33 -15.39
C LEU A 188 -17.85 2.02 -16.02
N VAL A 189 -18.24 1.75 -17.27
CA VAL A 189 -17.76 0.57 -18.02
C VAL A 189 -16.30 0.75 -18.41
N THR A 190 -15.93 1.95 -18.87
CA THR A 190 -14.54 2.29 -19.22
C THR A 190 -13.64 2.20 -18.00
N LEU A 191 -14.06 2.77 -16.86
CA LEU A 191 -13.33 2.68 -15.59
C LEU A 191 -13.12 1.22 -15.12
N GLY A 192 -14.18 0.40 -15.17
CA GLY A 192 -14.09 -1.00 -14.82
C GLY A 192 -13.12 -1.78 -15.71
N ALA A 193 -13.12 -1.49 -17.02
CA ALA A 193 -12.20 -2.11 -17.99
C ALA A 193 -10.75 -1.66 -17.75
N HIS A 194 -10.53 -0.37 -17.50
CA HIS A 194 -9.20 0.20 -17.21
C HIS A 194 -8.57 -0.42 -15.96
N LEU A 195 -9.38 -0.66 -14.93
CA LEU A 195 -8.93 -1.20 -13.64
C LEU A 195 -8.88 -2.73 -13.58
N LYS A 196 -9.38 -3.45 -14.59
CA LYS A 196 -9.61 -4.90 -14.58
C LYS A 196 -8.43 -5.73 -14.07
N ASN A 197 -7.22 -5.40 -14.52
CA ASN A 197 -6.00 -6.14 -14.20
C ASN A 197 -5.06 -5.38 -13.26
N LYS A 198 -5.52 -4.27 -12.68
CA LYS A 198 -4.70 -3.39 -11.84
C LYS A 198 -4.86 -3.73 -10.35
N ARG A 199 -3.75 -3.75 -9.66
CA ARG A 199 -3.69 -3.81 -8.19
C ARG A 199 -3.62 -2.39 -7.65
N THR A 200 -4.78 -1.81 -7.41
CA THR A 200 -4.96 -0.39 -7.09
C THR A 200 -5.77 -0.21 -5.82
N LEU A 201 -5.43 0.77 -5.02
CA LEU A 201 -6.26 1.24 -3.89
C LEU A 201 -6.95 2.54 -4.26
N LEU A 202 -8.27 2.59 -4.10
CA LEU A 202 -9.08 3.80 -4.27
C LEU A 202 -9.63 4.24 -2.92
N ILE A 203 -9.51 5.52 -2.62
CA ILE A 203 -10.13 6.15 -1.46
C ILE A 203 -11.20 7.10 -1.96
N LEU A 204 -12.46 6.87 -1.56
CA LEU A 204 -13.59 7.76 -1.83
C LEU A 204 -13.92 8.49 -0.53
N ASP A 205 -13.62 9.76 -0.46
CA ASP A 205 -13.82 10.56 0.75
C ASP A 205 -15.07 11.44 0.65
N ASN A 206 -15.76 11.62 1.77
CA ASN A 206 -16.99 12.42 1.89
C ASN A 206 -18.15 11.94 1.00
N CYS A 207 -18.48 10.64 1.05
CA CYS A 207 -19.54 10.05 0.22
C CYS A 207 -20.96 10.42 0.66
N GLU A 208 -21.16 11.00 1.86
CA GLU A 208 -22.48 11.19 2.50
C GLU A 208 -23.51 11.96 1.68
N HIS A 209 -23.11 12.92 0.86
CA HIS A 209 -24.02 13.71 0.03
C HIS A 209 -24.20 13.14 -1.39
N LEU A 210 -23.44 12.11 -1.75
CA LEU A 210 -23.43 11.45 -3.06
C LEU A 210 -23.46 9.92 -2.93
N ILE A 211 -24.21 9.39 -1.95
CA ILE A 211 -24.21 7.95 -1.59
C ILE A 211 -24.52 7.07 -2.81
N LYS A 212 -25.62 7.36 -3.52
CA LYS A 212 -26.02 6.51 -4.66
C LYS A 212 -25.01 6.51 -5.79
N PRO A 213 -24.49 7.64 -6.32
CA PRO A 213 -23.47 7.62 -7.36
C PRO A 213 -22.15 7.00 -6.90
N SER A 214 -21.74 7.19 -5.64
CA SER A 214 -20.57 6.55 -5.06
C SER A 214 -20.72 5.02 -4.99
N ALA A 215 -21.92 4.55 -4.61
CA ALA A 215 -22.23 3.13 -4.59
C ALA A 215 -22.27 2.52 -6.00
N GLU A 216 -22.78 3.25 -7.01
CA GLU A 216 -22.75 2.82 -8.41
C GLU A 216 -21.32 2.69 -8.95
N LEU A 217 -20.45 3.66 -8.65
CA LEU A 217 -19.03 3.61 -8.98
C LEU A 217 -18.36 2.41 -8.30
N ALA A 218 -18.54 2.27 -6.98
CA ALA A 218 -17.96 1.17 -6.21
C ALA A 218 -18.43 -0.19 -6.73
N HIS A 219 -19.72 -0.36 -7.02
CA HIS A 219 -20.29 -1.58 -7.59
C HIS A 219 -19.67 -1.92 -8.95
N ALA A 220 -19.58 -0.93 -9.85
CA ALA A 220 -18.98 -1.12 -11.18
C ALA A 220 -17.53 -1.60 -11.08
N ILE A 221 -16.74 -1.00 -10.18
CA ILE A 221 -15.34 -1.36 -9.96
C ILE A 221 -15.24 -2.76 -9.32
N VAL A 222 -15.95 -3.02 -8.24
CA VAL A 222 -15.93 -4.31 -7.55
C VAL A 222 -16.34 -5.45 -8.49
N LYS A 223 -17.30 -5.23 -9.38
CA LYS A 223 -17.76 -6.23 -10.35
C LYS A 223 -16.70 -6.57 -11.40
N ASN A 224 -15.92 -5.59 -11.87
CA ASN A 224 -15.06 -5.73 -13.05
C ASN A 224 -13.56 -5.79 -12.75
N ALA A 225 -13.12 -5.34 -11.55
CA ALA A 225 -11.72 -5.20 -11.17
C ALA A 225 -11.40 -5.99 -9.89
N PRO A 226 -11.07 -7.29 -9.98
CA PRO A 226 -10.96 -8.19 -8.83
C PRO A 226 -9.81 -7.85 -7.88
N HIS A 227 -8.79 -7.15 -8.35
CA HIS A 227 -7.60 -6.80 -7.57
C HIS A 227 -7.62 -5.38 -7.01
N VAL A 228 -8.67 -4.61 -7.30
CA VAL A 228 -8.87 -3.29 -6.69
C VAL A 228 -9.41 -3.43 -5.28
N ARG A 229 -8.88 -2.61 -4.39
CA ARG A 229 -9.42 -2.39 -3.04
C ARG A 229 -9.91 -0.96 -2.92
N MET A 230 -10.92 -0.76 -2.07
CA MET A 230 -11.54 0.55 -1.89
C MET A 230 -11.76 0.83 -0.41
N ILE A 231 -11.49 2.07 -0.01
CA ILE A 231 -11.91 2.63 1.27
C ILE A 231 -12.86 3.78 0.96
N SER A 232 -14.05 3.76 1.51
CA SER A 232 -14.96 4.90 1.45
C SER A 232 -15.11 5.53 2.84
N SER A 233 -15.33 6.83 2.91
CA SER A 233 -15.70 7.51 4.15
C SER A 233 -17.08 8.14 4.00
N SER A 234 -17.90 8.04 5.06
CA SER A 234 -19.22 8.65 5.12
C SER A 234 -19.56 9.03 6.57
N ARG A 235 -20.47 10.01 6.73
CA ARG A 235 -21.06 10.35 8.03
C ARG A 235 -22.24 9.44 8.36
N GLU A 236 -22.88 8.90 7.35
CA GLU A 236 -24.07 8.07 7.42
C GLU A 236 -23.85 6.76 6.67
N PRO A 237 -24.54 5.67 7.08
CA PRO A 237 -24.46 4.38 6.40
C PRO A 237 -25.08 4.39 5.00
#